data_c98c2ca1ded1dc5e374b48ba2afb20ed
#
_entry.id   c98c2ca1ded1dc5e374b48ba2afb20ed
#
_cell.length_a   1.000
_cell.length_b   1.000
_cell.length_c   1.000
_cell.angle_alpha   90.00
_cell.angle_beta   90.00
_cell.angle_gamma   90.00
#
_symmetry.space_group_name_H-M   'P 1'
#
loop_
_entity.id
_entity.type
_entity.pdbx_description
1 polymer ?
#
loop_
_entity_poly.entity_id
_entity_poly.type
_entity_poly.pdbx_seq_one_letter_code
_entity_poly.pdbx_strand_id
1 'polypeptide(L)'
;MSIINNKNSYRVFLLASFITLNILVLYAMTSILAYLNEGADRSTMLHLDKVTINTYLPKLTWESLENPGRAMEKQTLATLEKHYLFSWYVKNNALKTNTSEGIADYFTENPRKTLDTIIQHNKAKKISIESTTLVHHPKLEFYSEDGQLVVFTDENVVAFQNIYQDKKLITSIKDTATYKVLMLLEDGFWRIRHCERMAKVTDTVKTNTTEKTFTIKENKILKNNKPFVIKGINYYPKNSAWDMYGELFNLDTIATDFDIITKAKLNTIRIFVPYEDFGKAEVKMEKLEKLHQVLELAKTKKIAVIVTLFDFYGDYSVANWTLTQRHAETVVSSCKDFDNIIAWDIKNEPDLDFESRGIQNVKTWLSEMITVVKKAAPNHLVTIGYSSIKAGEILKEEVDFVSYHYYEEISLFEEKLVILEKATNKPLVMQEFGMSSNRGFWSWTGNSKEDQAEYHKKMQAIFKEKQLAFVSWTLYDFPKVPNGVAGKWPWIKNKQKQFGFIDVEGRQKPSFSYISY
;
A
#
# COMPACT_ATOMS: atom_id res chain seq x y z
N MET A 1 -32.90 30.78 55.64
CA MET A 1 -31.51 30.51 56.10
C MET A 1 -31.51 29.39 57.15
N SER A 2 -32.08 28.19 56.85
CA SER A 2 -32.17 27.12 57.85
C SER A 2 -31.93 25.68 57.31
N ILE A 3 -31.44 25.54 56.08
CA ILE A 3 -31.22 24.19 55.49
C ILE A 3 -29.84 23.62 55.86
N ILE A 4 -28.88 24.46 56.23
CA ILE A 4 -27.47 24.06 56.49
C ILE A 4 -27.24 23.55 57.93
N ASN A 5 -28.18 23.72 58.86
CA ASN A 5 -28.00 23.34 60.28
C ASN A 5 -28.52 21.95 60.66
N ASN A 6 -28.96 21.14 59.71
CA ASN A 6 -29.38 19.78 59.95
C ASN A 6 -28.24 18.84 59.56
N LYS A 7 -27.67 18.12 60.57
CA LYS A 7 -26.58 17.16 60.39
C LYS A 7 -26.86 16.13 59.25
N ASN A 8 -28.10 15.79 59.01
CA ASN A 8 -28.47 14.86 58.00
C ASN A 8 -28.43 15.50 56.60
N SER A 9 -28.85 16.75 56.43
CA SER A 9 -28.76 17.49 55.18
C SER A 9 -27.32 17.72 54.75
N TYR A 10 -26.42 18.01 55.71
CA TYR A 10 -24.99 18.15 55.47
C TYR A 10 -24.34 16.83 55.03
N ARG A 11 -24.74 15.69 55.67
CA ARG A 11 -24.28 14.36 55.27
C ARG A 11 -24.73 13.97 53.87
N VAL A 12 -25.99 14.28 53.52
CA VAL A 12 -26.55 14.05 52.17
C VAL A 12 -25.79 14.88 51.14
N PHE A 13 -25.53 16.15 51.46
CA PHE A 13 -24.76 17.04 50.60
C PHE A 13 -23.32 16.54 50.38
N LEU A 14 -22.63 16.13 51.42
CA LEU A 14 -21.29 15.54 51.31
C LEU A 14 -21.30 14.24 50.50
N LEU A 15 -22.30 13.39 50.69
CA LEU A 15 -22.41 12.12 49.95
C LEU A 15 -22.69 12.40 48.46
N ALA A 16 -23.58 13.32 48.18
CA ALA A 16 -23.91 13.77 46.82
C ALA A 16 -22.68 14.38 46.13
N SER A 17 -21.95 15.27 46.82
CA SER A 17 -20.72 15.89 46.32
C SER A 17 -19.64 14.84 46.05
N PHE A 18 -19.48 13.86 46.94
CA PHE A 18 -18.55 12.75 46.73
C PHE A 18 -18.91 11.88 45.54
N ILE A 19 -20.19 11.53 45.37
CA ILE A 19 -20.69 10.78 44.21
C ILE A 19 -20.46 11.57 42.94
N THR A 20 -20.81 12.83 42.91
CA THR A 20 -20.62 13.70 41.73
C THR A 20 -19.15 13.81 41.36
N LEU A 21 -18.27 14.00 42.34
CA LEU A 21 -16.83 14.05 42.09
C LEU A 21 -16.30 12.73 41.48
N ASN A 22 -16.75 11.60 42.03
CA ASN A 22 -16.33 10.30 41.47
C ASN A 22 -16.87 10.09 40.05
N ILE A 23 -18.10 10.50 39.75
CA ILE A 23 -18.65 10.45 38.39
C ILE A 23 -17.83 11.32 37.44
N LEU A 24 -17.45 12.54 37.84
CA LEU A 24 -16.61 13.42 37.04
C LEU A 24 -15.21 12.85 36.81
N VAL A 25 -14.62 12.25 37.84
CA VAL A 25 -13.31 11.57 37.71
C VAL A 25 -13.40 10.37 36.76
N LEU A 26 -14.42 9.54 36.90
CA LEU A 26 -14.66 8.41 35.99
C LEU A 26 -14.88 8.88 34.56
N TYR A 27 -15.68 9.93 34.36
CA TYR A 27 -15.90 10.52 33.04
C TYR A 27 -14.61 11.07 32.45
N ALA A 28 -13.81 11.80 33.21
CA ALA A 28 -12.51 12.29 32.78
C ALA A 28 -11.54 11.14 32.44
N MET A 29 -11.50 10.09 33.26
CA MET A 29 -10.68 8.92 32.99
C MET A 29 -11.12 8.18 31.73
N THR A 30 -12.42 7.96 31.54
CA THR A 30 -12.94 7.31 30.32
C THR A 30 -12.69 8.14 29.07
N SER A 31 -12.81 9.48 29.16
CA SER A 31 -12.50 10.39 28.05
C SER A 31 -11.01 10.38 27.70
N ILE A 32 -10.13 10.37 28.71
CA ILE A 32 -8.69 10.25 28.52
C ILE A 32 -8.35 8.88 27.92
N LEU A 33 -8.96 7.80 28.44
CA LEU A 33 -8.78 6.45 27.91
C LEU A 33 -9.25 6.35 26.44
N ALA A 34 -10.42 6.91 26.11
CA ALA A 34 -10.91 6.95 24.74
C ALA A 34 -9.94 7.73 23.84
N TYR A 35 -9.46 8.90 24.27
CA TYR A 35 -8.47 9.70 23.53
C TYR A 35 -7.14 8.96 23.32
N LEU A 36 -6.64 8.29 24.38
CA LEU A 36 -5.38 7.54 24.29
C LEU A 36 -5.53 6.23 23.52
N ASN A 37 -6.73 5.66 23.51
CA ASN A 37 -7.04 4.41 22.80
C ASN A 37 -7.40 4.64 21.31
N GLU A 38 -7.42 5.89 20.85
CA GLU A 38 -7.29 6.20 19.42
C GLU A 38 -5.90 5.71 18.99
N GLY A 39 -5.83 4.43 18.65
CA GLY A 39 -4.60 3.73 18.32
C GLY A 39 -3.94 4.24 17.04
N ALA A 40 -2.99 3.49 16.53
CA ALA A 40 -2.45 3.66 15.18
C ALA A 40 -3.52 3.29 14.14
N ASP A 41 -4.64 4.01 14.13
CA ASP A 41 -5.67 3.84 13.10
C ASP A 41 -5.14 4.43 11.79
N ARG A 42 -4.72 3.53 10.90
CA ARG A 42 -4.28 3.89 9.54
C ARG A 42 -5.41 4.53 8.73
N SER A 43 -6.67 4.33 9.12
CA SER A 43 -7.83 4.93 8.47
C SER A 43 -7.88 6.45 8.66
N THR A 44 -7.36 6.97 9.77
CA THR A 44 -7.30 8.41 10.02
C THR A 44 -6.20 9.13 9.24
N MET A 45 -5.24 8.40 8.66
CA MET A 45 -4.23 8.95 7.74
C MET A 45 -4.80 9.19 6.34
N LEU A 46 -5.97 8.63 6.04
CA LEU A 46 -6.64 8.75 4.75
C LEU A 46 -7.74 9.81 4.88
N HIS A 47 -7.45 11.01 4.41
CA HIS A 47 -8.45 12.05 4.24
C HIS A 47 -9.35 11.72 3.04
N LEU A 48 -10.28 10.77 3.24
CA LEU A 48 -11.20 10.28 2.21
C LEU A 48 -12.45 11.15 2.03
N ASP A 49 -12.47 12.36 2.56
CA ASP A 49 -13.70 13.15 2.69
C ASP A 49 -14.28 13.70 1.38
N LYS A 50 -13.59 13.58 0.24
CA LYS A 50 -14.17 13.95 -1.06
C LYS A 50 -13.53 13.19 -2.21
N VAL A 51 -14.32 12.35 -2.87
CA VAL A 51 -14.03 11.90 -4.24
C VAL A 51 -14.13 13.12 -5.15
N THR A 52 -13.00 13.74 -5.46
CA THR A 52 -12.93 14.78 -6.49
C THR A 52 -12.73 14.12 -7.85
N ILE A 53 -13.07 14.83 -8.92
CA ILE A 53 -12.84 14.37 -10.32
C ILE A 53 -11.36 13.98 -10.55
N ASN A 54 -10.44 14.51 -9.76
CA ASN A 54 -9.01 14.21 -9.79
C ASN A 54 -8.65 12.82 -9.20
N THR A 55 -9.61 12.03 -8.74
CA THR A 55 -9.36 10.68 -8.21
C THR A 55 -9.39 9.58 -9.29
N TYR A 56 -9.87 9.89 -10.49
CA TYR A 56 -9.95 8.93 -11.59
C TYR A 56 -8.94 9.30 -12.69
N LEU A 57 -7.81 8.63 -12.71
CA LEU A 57 -6.67 8.88 -13.59
C LEU A 57 -6.19 7.58 -14.27
N PRO A 58 -7.04 6.90 -15.08
CA PRO A 58 -6.59 5.70 -15.79
C PRO A 58 -5.47 6.05 -16.78
N LYS A 59 -4.68 5.06 -17.13
CA LYS A 59 -3.68 5.20 -18.18
C LYS A 59 -4.38 5.18 -19.54
N LEU A 60 -4.20 6.22 -20.33
CA LEU A 60 -4.69 6.29 -21.71
C LEU A 60 -3.52 6.50 -22.67
N THR A 61 -3.41 5.64 -23.67
CA THR A 61 -2.34 5.71 -24.68
C THR A 61 -2.96 5.43 -26.05
N TRP A 62 -2.91 6.40 -26.95
CA TRP A 62 -3.38 6.20 -28.32
C TRP A 62 -2.43 5.25 -29.08
N GLU A 63 -2.99 4.19 -29.64
CA GLU A 63 -2.25 3.24 -30.49
C GLU A 63 -2.00 3.83 -31.88
N SER A 64 -2.99 4.53 -32.44
CA SER A 64 -2.87 5.26 -33.69
C SER A 64 -3.85 6.43 -33.76
N LEU A 65 -3.42 7.54 -34.34
CA LEU A 65 -4.25 8.69 -34.68
C LEU A 65 -4.47 8.80 -36.20
N GLU A 66 -3.94 7.86 -37.00
CA GLU A 66 -4.18 7.81 -38.45
C GLU A 66 -5.62 7.40 -38.73
N ASN A 67 -6.30 8.17 -39.59
CA ASN A 67 -7.67 7.90 -39.98
C ASN A 67 -7.95 8.48 -41.39
N PRO A 68 -8.99 8.02 -42.12
CA PRO A 68 -9.32 8.49 -43.44
C PRO A 68 -9.99 9.88 -43.46
N GLY A 69 -10.35 10.41 -42.32
CA GLY A 69 -10.96 11.73 -42.19
C GLY A 69 -9.94 12.83 -41.98
N ARG A 70 -10.34 13.86 -41.25
CA ARG A 70 -9.53 15.02 -40.92
C ARG A 70 -8.44 14.66 -39.88
N ALA A 71 -7.27 15.31 -39.99
CA ALA A 71 -6.27 15.25 -38.93
C ALA A 71 -6.79 15.92 -37.63
N MET A 72 -6.57 15.28 -36.46
CA MET A 72 -7.04 15.81 -35.17
C MET A 72 -6.00 16.74 -34.56
N GLU A 73 -6.41 17.95 -34.23
CA GLU A 73 -5.56 18.92 -33.54
C GLU A 73 -5.30 18.50 -32.09
N LYS A 74 -4.12 18.83 -31.54
CA LYS A 74 -3.71 18.47 -30.18
C LYS A 74 -4.69 18.94 -29.09
N GLN A 75 -5.26 20.14 -29.24
CA GLN A 75 -6.23 20.69 -28.30
C GLN A 75 -7.55 19.88 -28.30
N THR A 76 -8.02 19.53 -29.50
CA THR A 76 -9.22 18.71 -29.70
C THR A 76 -9.00 17.33 -29.09
N LEU A 77 -7.83 16.71 -29.34
CA LEU A 77 -7.46 15.42 -28.77
C LEU A 77 -7.48 15.45 -27.24
N ALA A 78 -6.84 16.46 -26.62
CA ALA A 78 -6.81 16.60 -25.17
C ALA A 78 -8.21 16.77 -24.55
N THR A 79 -9.10 17.51 -25.26
CA THR A 79 -10.50 17.69 -24.83
C THR A 79 -11.30 16.39 -24.99
N LEU A 80 -11.10 15.67 -26.10
CA LEU A 80 -11.72 14.37 -26.35
C LEU A 80 -11.32 13.35 -25.28
N GLU A 81 -10.04 13.21 -24.99
CA GLU A 81 -9.51 12.34 -23.94
C GLU A 81 -10.16 12.63 -22.59
N LYS A 82 -10.17 13.90 -22.22
CA LYS A 82 -10.78 14.34 -20.96
C LYS A 82 -12.25 13.95 -20.87
N HIS A 83 -13.04 14.25 -21.90
CA HIS A 83 -14.47 13.97 -21.91
C HIS A 83 -14.75 12.45 -21.99
N TYR A 84 -13.93 11.70 -22.72
CA TYR A 84 -14.03 10.25 -22.77
C TYR A 84 -13.79 9.62 -21.39
N LEU A 85 -12.73 9.99 -20.71
CA LEU A 85 -12.46 9.49 -19.35
C LEU A 85 -13.53 9.94 -18.36
N PHE A 86 -14.03 11.17 -18.47
CA PHE A 86 -15.12 11.63 -17.63
C PHE A 86 -16.44 10.89 -17.88
N SER A 87 -16.69 10.43 -19.10
CA SER A 87 -17.86 9.58 -19.37
C SER A 87 -17.80 8.27 -18.57
N TRP A 88 -16.63 7.64 -18.48
CA TRP A 88 -16.42 6.47 -17.61
C TRP A 88 -16.59 6.79 -16.13
N TYR A 89 -15.99 7.88 -15.68
CA TYR A 89 -16.10 8.31 -14.29
C TYR A 89 -17.54 8.57 -13.87
N VAL A 90 -18.28 9.36 -14.65
CA VAL A 90 -19.68 9.70 -14.36
C VAL A 90 -20.56 8.47 -14.39
N LYS A 91 -20.39 7.57 -15.38
CA LYS A 91 -21.10 6.29 -15.42
C LYS A 91 -20.83 5.44 -14.19
N ASN A 92 -19.57 5.29 -13.81
CA ASN A 92 -19.17 4.50 -12.65
C ASN A 92 -19.75 5.08 -11.35
N ASN A 93 -19.69 6.41 -11.19
CA ASN A 93 -20.27 7.10 -10.05
C ASN A 93 -21.80 6.93 -10.00
N ALA A 94 -22.48 7.08 -11.14
CA ALA A 94 -23.93 6.89 -11.25
C ALA A 94 -24.38 5.47 -10.83
N LEU A 95 -23.65 4.43 -11.22
CA LEU A 95 -23.93 3.05 -10.84
C LEU A 95 -23.61 2.75 -9.36
N LYS A 96 -22.67 3.48 -8.77
CA LYS A 96 -22.34 3.40 -7.34
C LYS A 96 -23.40 4.07 -6.47
N THR A 97 -23.80 5.29 -6.83
CA THR A 97 -24.75 6.11 -6.05
C THR A 97 -26.22 5.88 -6.39
N ASN A 98 -26.49 5.24 -7.54
CA ASN A 98 -27.82 5.13 -8.15
C ASN A 98 -28.47 6.50 -8.39
N THR A 99 -27.67 7.48 -8.90
CA THR A 99 -28.12 8.81 -9.30
C THR A 99 -27.65 9.11 -10.73
N SER A 100 -28.42 9.92 -11.47
CA SER A 100 -28.08 10.30 -12.87
C SER A 100 -27.28 11.61 -12.95
N GLU A 101 -26.63 12.04 -11.87
CA GLU A 101 -25.89 13.29 -11.82
C GLU A 101 -24.70 13.29 -12.79
N GLY A 102 -24.57 14.33 -13.62
CA GLY A 102 -23.49 14.50 -14.58
C GLY A 102 -23.59 13.65 -15.86
N ILE A 103 -24.51 12.67 -15.95
CA ILE A 103 -24.64 11.81 -17.13
C ILE A 103 -24.98 12.64 -18.37
N ALA A 104 -25.77 13.70 -18.26
CA ALA A 104 -26.19 14.53 -19.38
C ALA A 104 -25.03 15.26 -20.09
N ASP A 105 -23.93 15.52 -19.38
CA ASP A 105 -22.77 16.22 -19.94
C ASP A 105 -21.93 15.33 -20.87
N TYR A 106 -21.93 14.00 -20.62
CA TYR A 106 -21.04 13.07 -21.32
C TYR A 106 -21.73 11.98 -22.12
N PHE A 107 -23.07 11.94 -22.14
CA PHE A 107 -23.87 10.97 -22.90
C PHE A 107 -24.97 11.66 -23.68
N THR A 108 -25.19 11.26 -24.93
CA THR A 108 -26.33 11.70 -25.73
C THR A 108 -27.63 11.06 -25.22
N GLU A 109 -28.79 11.48 -25.73
CA GLU A 109 -30.11 11.11 -25.20
C GLU A 109 -30.36 9.59 -25.08
N ASN A 110 -30.01 8.81 -26.13
CA ASN A 110 -30.30 7.38 -26.12
C ASN A 110 -29.50 6.59 -25.05
N PRO A 111 -28.16 6.72 -24.95
CA PRO A 111 -27.42 6.05 -23.86
C PRO A 111 -27.80 6.58 -22.48
N ARG A 112 -28.22 7.85 -22.32
CA ARG A 112 -28.80 8.35 -21.07
C ARG A 112 -30.02 7.55 -20.62
N LYS A 113 -31.01 7.36 -21.52
CA LYS A 113 -32.23 6.58 -21.24
C LYS A 113 -31.89 5.15 -20.80
N THR A 114 -30.89 4.53 -21.45
CA THR A 114 -30.43 3.18 -21.08
C THR A 114 -29.81 3.17 -19.68
N LEU A 115 -28.91 4.12 -19.39
CA LEU A 115 -28.30 4.24 -18.06
C LEU A 115 -29.31 4.53 -16.97
N ASP A 116 -30.28 5.42 -17.22
CA ASP A 116 -31.37 5.71 -16.27
C ASP A 116 -32.19 4.46 -15.96
N THR A 117 -32.50 3.62 -16.96
CA THR A 117 -33.20 2.35 -16.75
C THR A 117 -32.40 1.42 -15.83
N ILE A 118 -31.08 1.29 -16.03
CA ILE A 118 -30.19 0.49 -15.19
C ILE A 118 -30.16 1.05 -13.77
N ILE A 119 -30.01 2.35 -13.61
CA ILE A 119 -29.97 3.03 -12.31
C ILE A 119 -31.27 2.78 -11.52
N GLN A 120 -32.44 2.94 -12.16
CA GLN A 120 -33.73 2.68 -11.53
C GLN A 120 -33.87 1.20 -11.11
N HIS A 121 -33.45 0.27 -11.97
CA HIS A 121 -33.43 -1.15 -11.64
C HIS A 121 -32.54 -1.45 -10.42
N ASN A 122 -31.32 -0.93 -10.44
CA ASN A 122 -30.35 -1.10 -9.34
C ASN A 122 -30.89 -0.54 -8.02
N LYS A 123 -31.48 0.67 -8.07
CA LYS A 123 -32.11 1.31 -6.91
C LYS A 123 -33.25 0.46 -6.34
N ALA A 124 -34.11 -0.07 -7.19
CA ALA A 124 -35.23 -0.94 -6.77
C ALA A 124 -34.75 -2.27 -6.14
N LYS A 125 -33.65 -2.82 -6.63
CA LYS A 125 -33.02 -4.06 -6.12
C LYS A 125 -31.98 -3.84 -5.04
N LYS A 126 -31.75 -2.58 -4.61
CA LYS A 126 -30.69 -2.18 -3.67
C LYS A 126 -29.31 -2.66 -4.08
N ILE A 127 -29.05 -2.68 -5.37
CA ILE A 127 -27.76 -3.00 -5.97
C ILE A 127 -26.96 -1.70 -6.09
N SER A 128 -25.67 -1.74 -5.75
CA SER A 128 -24.70 -0.71 -6.11
C SER A 128 -23.48 -1.36 -6.76
N ILE A 129 -22.92 -0.70 -7.77
CA ILE A 129 -21.77 -1.21 -8.52
C ILE A 129 -20.64 -0.20 -8.37
N GLU A 130 -19.61 -0.59 -7.63
CA GLU A 130 -18.39 0.18 -7.52
C GLU A 130 -17.40 -0.30 -8.56
N SER A 131 -17.07 0.55 -9.54
CA SER A 131 -16.25 0.17 -10.69
C SER A 131 -15.22 1.22 -11.04
N THR A 132 -14.16 0.78 -11.73
CA THR A 132 -13.14 1.63 -12.33
C THR A 132 -12.61 1.00 -13.61
N THR A 133 -12.05 1.82 -14.50
CA THR A 133 -11.18 1.36 -15.60
C THR A 133 -9.77 1.81 -15.33
N LEU A 134 -8.78 0.96 -15.61
CA LEU A 134 -7.38 1.18 -15.26
C LEU A 134 -6.54 1.59 -16.46
N VAL A 135 -6.84 1.01 -17.64
CA VAL A 135 -6.05 1.20 -18.85
C VAL A 135 -6.97 1.31 -20.05
N HIS A 136 -6.65 2.25 -20.95
CA HIS A 136 -7.30 2.50 -22.22
C HIS A 136 -6.27 2.59 -23.35
N HIS A 137 -6.54 1.93 -24.48
CA HIS A 137 -5.71 1.93 -25.68
C HIS A 137 -6.56 2.29 -26.92
N PRO A 138 -6.99 3.55 -27.03
CA PRO A 138 -7.83 3.95 -28.16
C PRO A 138 -7.01 4.00 -29.46
N LYS A 139 -7.63 3.52 -30.54
CA LYS A 139 -7.16 3.61 -31.92
C LYS A 139 -8.17 4.39 -32.71
N LEU A 140 -7.77 5.54 -33.24
CA LEU A 140 -8.66 6.40 -34.04
C LEU A 140 -9.01 5.70 -35.35
N GLU A 141 -10.30 5.67 -35.71
CA GLU A 141 -10.76 5.10 -36.95
C GLU A 141 -11.32 6.16 -37.88
N PHE A 142 -11.97 7.19 -37.35
CA PHE A 142 -12.56 8.25 -38.14
C PHE A 142 -12.74 9.53 -37.32
N TYR A 143 -12.42 10.67 -37.92
CA TYR A 143 -12.74 11.99 -37.40
C TYR A 143 -13.34 12.82 -38.56
N SER A 144 -14.57 13.31 -38.39
CA SER A 144 -15.34 13.95 -39.44
C SER A 144 -14.71 15.30 -39.89
N GLU A 145 -14.97 15.70 -41.14
CA GLU A 145 -14.45 16.96 -41.69
C GLU A 145 -14.93 18.20 -40.92
N ASP A 146 -16.19 18.18 -40.46
CA ASP A 146 -16.77 19.24 -39.63
C ASP A 146 -16.26 19.24 -38.19
N GLY A 147 -15.50 18.23 -37.81
CA GLY A 147 -14.91 18.11 -36.47
C GLY A 147 -15.92 17.80 -35.36
N GLN A 148 -17.12 17.27 -35.69
CA GLN A 148 -18.18 17.03 -34.69
C GLN A 148 -18.42 15.55 -34.37
N LEU A 149 -17.80 14.62 -35.10
CA LEU A 149 -17.95 13.20 -34.90
C LEU A 149 -16.60 12.51 -34.86
N VAL A 150 -16.42 11.64 -33.88
CA VAL A 150 -15.24 10.77 -33.76
C VAL A 150 -15.66 9.33 -33.53
N VAL A 151 -14.95 8.41 -34.18
CA VAL A 151 -15.05 6.96 -33.98
C VAL A 151 -13.68 6.41 -33.69
N PHE A 152 -13.59 5.60 -32.62
CA PHE A 152 -12.37 4.88 -32.27
C PHE A 152 -12.69 3.53 -31.64
N THR A 153 -11.72 2.63 -31.71
CA THR A 153 -11.76 1.36 -30.97
C THR A 153 -10.83 1.46 -29.79
N ASP A 154 -11.35 1.28 -28.57
CA ASP A 154 -10.57 1.24 -27.34
C ASP A 154 -10.25 -0.22 -27.01
N GLU A 155 -8.99 -0.62 -27.25
CA GLU A 155 -8.54 -1.99 -27.17
C GLU A 155 -8.06 -2.34 -25.77
N ASN A 156 -8.39 -3.58 -25.32
CA ASN A 156 -7.89 -4.13 -24.06
C ASN A 156 -8.13 -3.25 -22.83
N VAL A 157 -9.30 -2.61 -22.74
CA VAL A 157 -9.70 -1.84 -21.56
C VAL A 157 -9.74 -2.75 -20.36
N VAL A 158 -8.93 -2.47 -19.37
CA VAL A 158 -8.91 -3.21 -18.10
C VAL A 158 -9.88 -2.56 -17.14
N ALA A 159 -10.94 -3.28 -16.78
CA ALA A 159 -11.98 -2.83 -15.87
C ALA A 159 -12.08 -3.73 -14.64
N PHE A 160 -12.44 -3.14 -13.51
CA PHE A 160 -12.73 -3.83 -12.27
C PHE A 160 -14.05 -3.38 -11.69
N GLN A 161 -14.82 -4.31 -11.11
CA GLN A 161 -16.15 -4.05 -10.54
C GLN A 161 -16.35 -4.85 -9.27
N ASN A 162 -16.87 -4.19 -8.22
CA ASN A 162 -17.47 -4.80 -7.05
C ASN A 162 -18.97 -4.58 -7.09
N ILE A 163 -19.75 -5.65 -7.04
CA ILE A 163 -21.21 -5.61 -7.04
C ILE A 163 -21.71 -5.90 -5.62
N TYR A 164 -22.47 -4.96 -5.08
CA TYR A 164 -23.07 -5.06 -3.76
C TYR A 164 -24.59 -5.15 -3.86
N GLN A 165 -25.20 -5.92 -2.96
CA GLN A 165 -26.66 -5.92 -2.72
C GLN A 165 -26.90 -5.75 -1.22
N ASP A 166 -27.77 -4.83 -0.84
CA ASP A 166 -28.00 -4.45 0.57
C ASP A 166 -26.69 -4.15 1.32
N LYS A 167 -25.72 -3.48 0.67
CA LYS A 167 -24.36 -3.17 1.16
C LYS A 167 -23.44 -4.38 1.37
N LYS A 168 -23.88 -5.59 1.04
CA LYS A 168 -23.06 -6.80 1.11
C LYS A 168 -22.41 -7.07 -0.26
N LEU A 169 -21.11 -7.29 -0.28
CA LEU A 169 -20.39 -7.68 -1.49
C LEU A 169 -20.90 -9.04 -1.99
N ILE A 170 -21.41 -9.08 -3.22
CA ILE A 170 -21.90 -10.28 -3.89
C ILE A 170 -20.80 -10.90 -4.75
N THR A 171 -20.11 -10.07 -5.55
CA THR A 171 -19.06 -10.55 -6.45
C THR A 171 -18.11 -9.43 -6.83
N SER A 172 -16.87 -9.82 -7.17
CA SER A 172 -15.84 -8.96 -7.76
C SER A 172 -15.50 -9.49 -9.14
N ILE A 173 -15.44 -8.61 -10.14
CA ILE A 173 -15.18 -8.96 -11.54
C ILE A 173 -14.01 -8.14 -12.04
N LYS A 174 -12.95 -8.80 -12.53
CA LYS A 174 -11.90 -8.20 -13.35
C LYS A 174 -12.15 -8.61 -14.80
N ASP A 175 -12.19 -7.66 -15.70
CA ASP A 175 -12.48 -7.89 -17.11
C ASP A 175 -11.50 -7.11 -17.99
N THR A 176 -11.22 -7.66 -19.15
CA THR A 176 -10.48 -6.97 -20.22
C THR A 176 -11.31 -7.09 -21.47
N ALA A 177 -11.70 -5.96 -22.03
CA ALA A 177 -12.61 -5.91 -23.16
C ALA A 177 -12.21 -4.81 -24.16
N THR A 178 -12.59 -4.99 -25.41
CA THR A 178 -12.47 -3.98 -26.46
C THR A 178 -13.82 -3.31 -26.68
N TYR A 179 -13.83 -2.00 -26.83
CA TYR A 179 -15.03 -1.20 -27.04
C TYR A 179 -14.94 -0.42 -28.34
N LYS A 180 -16.00 -0.48 -29.13
CA LYS A 180 -16.24 0.43 -30.26
C LYS A 180 -16.94 1.66 -29.73
N VAL A 181 -16.33 2.83 -29.91
CA VAL A 181 -16.82 4.09 -29.34
C VAL A 181 -17.13 5.09 -30.47
N LEU A 182 -18.29 5.70 -30.39
CA LEU A 182 -18.68 6.85 -31.21
C LEU A 182 -19.08 7.99 -30.28
N MET A 183 -18.43 9.16 -30.46
CA MET A 183 -18.76 10.36 -29.72
C MET A 183 -19.15 11.48 -30.66
N LEU A 184 -20.06 12.34 -30.20
CA LEU A 184 -20.51 13.55 -30.88
C LEU A 184 -20.13 14.78 -30.08
N LEU A 185 -19.71 15.83 -30.72
CA LEU A 185 -19.49 17.14 -30.11
C LEU A 185 -20.82 17.91 -30.11
N GLU A 186 -21.42 18.04 -28.91
CA GLU A 186 -22.67 18.75 -28.71
C GLU A 186 -22.48 19.76 -27.56
N ASP A 187 -22.84 21.00 -27.75
CA ASP A 187 -22.75 22.10 -26.77
C ASP A 187 -21.36 22.22 -26.10
N GLY A 188 -20.29 21.96 -26.87
CA GLY A 188 -18.91 22.00 -26.38
C GLY A 188 -18.44 20.76 -25.64
N PHE A 189 -19.27 19.73 -25.52
CA PHE A 189 -18.93 18.46 -24.90
C PHE A 189 -18.88 17.31 -25.90
N TRP A 190 -17.81 16.52 -25.86
CA TRP A 190 -17.76 15.21 -26.49
C TRP A 190 -18.63 14.25 -25.70
N ARG A 191 -19.74 13.81 -26.29
CA ARG A 191 -20.72 12.90 -25.65
C ARG A 191 -20.70 11.54 -26.29
N ILE A 192 -20.73 10.49 -25.48
CA ILE A 192 -20.90 9.10 -25.93
C ILE A 192 -22.26 8.95 -26.63
N ARG A 193 -22.22 8.57 -27.90
CA ARG A 193 -23.40 8.17 -28.68
C ARG A 193 -23.57 6.66 -28.71
N HIS A 194 -22.45 5.93 -28.89
CA HIS A 194 -22.35 4.48 -28.79
C HIS A 194 -21.07 4.10 -28.07
N CYS A 195 -21.15 3.06 -27.25
CA CYS A 195 -20.02 2.42 -26.61
C CYS A 195 -20.38 0.94 -26.45
N GLU A 196 -20.00 0.16 -27.45
CA GLU A 196 -20.37 -1.27 -27.54
C GLU A 196 -19.17 -2.14 -27.27
N ARG A 197 -19.40 -3.17 -26.44
CA ARG A 197 -18.39 -4.19 -26.15
C ARG A 197 -18.27 -5.16 -27.32
N MET A 198 -17.05 -5.26 -27.87
CA MET A 198 -16.72 -6.18 -28.94
C MET A 198 -16.44 -7.58 -28.40
N ALA A 199 -16.63 -8.62 -29.23
CA ALA A 199 -16.22 -9.98 -28.88
C ALA A 199 -14.68 -10.06 -28.70
N LYS A 200 -14.21 -10.86 -27.71
CA LYS A 200 -12.77 -11.00 -27.43
C LYS A 200 -11.97 -11.48 -28.65
N VAL A 201 -10.94 -10.72 -28.99
CA VAL A 201 -9.84 -11.18 -29.86
C VAL A 201 -8.66 -11.50 -28.92
N THR A 202 -8.17 -12.71 -28.93
CA THR A 202 -7.03 -13.14 -28.09
C THR A 202 -5.73 -12.86 -28.84
N ASP A 203 -4.99 -11.86 -28.39
CA ASP A 203 -3.61 -11.62 -28.83
C ASP A 203 -2.62 -12.05 -27.75
N THR A 204 -1.60 -12.79 -28.17
CA THR A 204 -0.49 -13.24 -27.33
C THR A 204 0.64 -12.21 -27.35
N VAL A 205 0.91 -11.58 -26.22
CA VAL A 205 2.04 -10.65 -26.05
C VAL A 205 3.35 -11.43 -25.88
N LYS A 206 4.32 -11.18 -26.75
CA LYS A 206 5.69 -11.68 -26.61
C LYS A 206 6.47 -10.77 -25.64
N THR A 207 6.98 -11.32 -24.55
CA THR A 207 7.89 -10.63 -23.63
C THR A 207 9.34 -10.85 -24.04
N ASN A 208 10.10 -9.78 -24.22
CA ASN A 208 11.56 -9.82 -24.34
C ASN A 208 12.16 -10.08 -22.95
N THR A 209 12.94 -11.16 -22.79
CA THR A 209 13.61 -11.51 -21.55
C THR A 209 14.99 -10.85 -21.50
N THR A 210 15.15 -9.86 -20.64
CA THR A 210 16.45 -9.38 -20.14
C THR A 210 16.93 -10.29 -18.99
N GLU A 211 18.24 -10.44 -18.82
CA GLU A 211 18.83 -11.29 -17.79
C GLU A 211 18.53 -10.73 -16.39
N LYS A 212 17.93 -11.55 -15.51
CA LYS A 212 17.53 -11.17 -14.17
C LYS A 212 18.67 -11.37 -13.19
N THR A 213 19.02 -10.35 -12.39
CA THR A 213 20.01 -10.45 -11.32
C THR A 213 19.55 -11.37 -10.18
N PHE A 214 18.29 -11.23 -9.78
CA PHE A 214 17.68 -12.09 -8.77
C PHE A 214 16.64 -13.00 -9.40
N THR A 215 16.73 -14.30 -9.12
CA THR A 215 15.82 -15.33 -9.62
C THR A 215 15.44 -16.30 -8.52
N ILE A 216 14.44 -17.13 -8.77
CA ILE A 216 14.03 -18.20 -7.86
C ILE A 216 14.23 -19.55 -8.55
N LYS A 217 14.88 -20.46 -7.86
CA LYS A 217 15.01 -21.86 -8.28
C LYS A 217 14.96 -22.76 -7.04
N GLU A 218 14.14 -23.81 -7.10
CA GLU A 218 14.04 -24.82 -6.05
C GLU A 218 13.88 -24.22 -4.64
N ASN A 219 12.89 -23.37 -4.44
CA ASN A 219 12.60 -22.65 -3.20
C ASN A 219 13.75 -21.76 -2.65
N LYS A 220 14.71 -21.38 -3.49
CA LYS A 220 15.85 -20.51 -3.10
C LYS A 220 15.90 -19.27 -3.97
N ILE A 221 16.25 -18.15 -3.33
CA ILE A 221 16.60 -16.92 -4.04
C ILE A 221 18.04 -17.06 -4.52
N LEU A 222 18.27 -16.79 -5.80
CA LEU A 222 19.59 -16.76 -6.41
C LEU A 222 19.94 -15.32 -6.79
N LYS A 223 21.22 -14.95 -6.66
CA LYS A 223 21.80 -13.74 -7.23
C LYS A 223 22.86 -14.16 -8.27
N ASN A 224 22.69 -13.76 -9.53
CA ASN A 224 23.56 -14.17 -10.63
C ASN A 224 23.78 -15.70 -10.66
N ASN A 225 22.67 -16.43 -10.56
CA ASN A 225 22.61 -17.90 -10.53
C ASN A 225 23.32 -18.60 -9.34
N LYS A 226 23.68 -17.85 -8.28
CA LYS A 226 24.25 -18.40 -7.04
C LYS A 226 23.29 -18.23 -5.89
N PRO A 227 23.18 -19.20 -4.96
CA PRO A 227 22.31 -19.07 -3.78
C PRO A 227 22.59 -17.77 -3.00
N PHE A 228 21.53 -17.05 -2.70
CA PHE A 228 21.58 -15.79 -1.94
C PHE A 228 20.65 -15.86 -0.74
N VAL A 229 21.21 -15.98 0.46
CA VAL A 229 20.46 -15.93 1.70
C VAL A 229 20.39 -14.49 2.16
N ILE A 230 19.19 -13.95 2.27
CA ILE A 230 18.94 -12.59 2.79
C ILE A 230 19.32 -12.55 4.27
N LYS A 231 20.26 -11.69 4.62
CA LYS A 231 20.63 -11.30 5.99
C LYS A 231 20.50 -9.80 6.05
N GLY A 232 19.38 -9.34 6.55
CA GLY A 232 18.99 -7.95 6.37
C GLY A 232 18.57 -7.21 7.62
N ILE A 233 18.32 -5.92 7.41
CA ILE A 233 17.79 -5.02 8.42
C ILE A 233 16.79 -4.05 7.81
N ASN A 234 15.67 -3.81 8.51
CA ASN A 234 14.77 -2.72 8.21
C ASN A 234 15.46 -1.41 8.56
N TYR A 235 15.53 -0.49 7.61
CA TYR A 235 16.39 0.67 7.73
C TYR A 235 15.65 1.98 7.63
N TYR A 236 15.85 2.79 8.67
CA TYR A 236 15.66 4.23 8.69
C TYR A 236 16.90 4.89 9.32
N PRO A 237 17.32 6.07 8.84
CA PRO A 237 18.32 6.85 9.57
C PRO A 237 17.78 7.24 10.94
N LYS A 238 18.67 7.27 11.95
CA LYS A 238 18.30 7.51 13.36
C LYS A 238 17.42 8.74 13.60
N ASN A 239 17.73 9.85 12.93
CA ASN A 239 17.08 11.13 13.17
C ASN A 239 15.89 11.41 12.24
N SER A 240 15.67 10.59 11.23
CA SER A 240 14.60 10.74 10.22
C SER A 240 13.79 9.47 10.02
N ALA A 241 13.54 8.73 11.11
CA ALA A 241 12.67 7.57 11.08
C ALA A 241 11.27 7.94 10.56
N TRP A 242 10.74 7.11 9.66
CA TRP A 242 9.47 7.30 8.93
C TRP A 242 9.41 8.53 8.01
N ASP A 243 10.48 9.34 7.95
CA ASP A 243 10.62 10.48 7.01
C ASP A 243 12.04 10.49 6.40
N MET A 244 12.49 9.32 5.95
CA MET A 244 13.84 9.12 5.43
C MET A 244 14.18 10.07 4.27
N TYR A 245 13.19 10.42 3.43
CA TYR A 245 13.36 11.27 2.25
C TYR A 245 12.93 12.73 2.48
N GLY A 246 12.70 13.12 3.75
CA GLY A 246 12.26 14.45 4.15
C GLY A 246 13.37 15.50 4.20
N GLU A 247 13.14 16.51 5.04
CA GLU A 247 14.09 17.64 5.20
C GLU A 247 15.44 17.22 5.80
N LEU A 248 15.44 16.17 6.65
CA LEU A 248 16.64 15.66 7.29
C LEU A 248 17.39 14.60 6.44
N PHE A 249 17.03 14.47 5.16
CA PHE A 249 17.74 13.58 4.25
C PHE A 249 19.23 13.95 4.18
N ASN A 250 20.11 12.98 4.49
CA ASN A 250 21.54 13.18 4.45
C ASN A 250 22.25 11.90 3.95
N LEU A 251 22.80 11.97 2.76
CA LEU A 251 23.41 10.82 2.09
C LEU A 251 24.70 10.35 2.78
N ASP A 252 25.49 11.26 3.40
CA ASP A 252 26.72 10.90 4.11
C ASP A 252 26.41 10.12 5.39
N THR A 253 25.32 10.49 6.09
CA THR A 253 24.83 9.72 7.23
C THR A 253 24.42 8.32 6.78
N ILE A 254 23.66 8.21 5.68
CA ILE A 254 23.21 6.93 5.13
C ILE A 254 24.44 6.09 4.69
N ALA A 255 25.46 6.71 4.10
CA ALA A 255 26.69 6.02 3.72
C ALA A 255 27.43 5.43 4.93
N THR A 256 27.50 6.18 6.03
CA THR A 256 28.08 5.71 7.30
C THR A 256 27.29 4.53 7.87
N ASP A 257 25.95 4.61 7.82
CA ASP A 257 25.06 3.53 8.29
C ASP A 257 25.25 2.27 7.42
N PHE A 258 25.39 2.41 6.11
CA PHE A 258 25.65 1.29 5.22
C PHE A 258 27.02 0.63 5.46
N ASP A 259 28.02 1.41 5.89
CA ASP A 259 29.30 0.85 6.32
C ASP A 259 29.15 0.02 7.62
N ILE A 260 28.30 0.46 8.55
CA ILE A 260 27.98 -0.32 9.76
C ILE A 260 27.28 -1.63 9.36
N ILE A 261 26.28 -1.56 8.48
CA ILE A 261 25.50 -2.71 7.99
C ILE A 261 26.42 -3.75 7.32
N THR A 262 27.32 -3.31 6.45
CA THR A 262 28.26 -4.21 5.75
C THR A 262 29.30 -4.81 6.69
N LYS A 263 29.85 -4.02 7.63
CA LYS A 263 30.78 -4.51 8.68
C LYS A 263 30.10 -5.53 9.60
N ALA A 264 28.79 -5.39 9.84
CA ALA A 264 27.98 -6.35 10.58
C ALA A 264 27.63 -7.62 9.77
N LYS A 265 28.17 -7.79 8.54
CA LYS A 265 27.95 -8.92 7.63
C LYS A 265 26.49 -9.06 7.17
N LEU A 266 25.72 -7.99 7.23
CA LEU A 266 24.42 -7.92 6.59
C LEU A 266 24.61 -7.60 5.11
N ASN A 267 23.73 -8.14 4.26
CA ASN A 267 23.80 -8.02 2.80
C ASN A 267 22.56 -7.36 2.19
N THR A 268 21.55 -7.04 2.99
CA THR A 268 20.27 -6.57 2.53
C THR A 268 19.70 -5.49 3.47
N ILE A 269 19.06 -4.48 2.89
CA ILE A 269 18.22 -3.54 3.63
C ILE A 269 16.78 -3.62 3.11
N ARG A 270 15.80 -3.36 3.98
CA ARG A 270 14.42 -3.06 3.60
C ARG A 270 14.13 -1.61 3.91
N ILE A 271 13.69 -0.87 2.89
CA ILE A 271 13.37 0.57 2.95
C ILE A 271 11.93 0.79 2.52
N PHE A 272 11.36 1.95 2.87
CA PHE A 272 9.93 2.21 2.76
C PHE A 272 9.67 3.44 1.91
N VAL A 273 8.65 3.35 1.05
CA VAL A 273 8.12 4.43 0.21
C VAL A 273 6.69 4.72 0.68
N PRO A 274 6.49 5.71 1.58
CA PRO A 274 5.15 6.07 2.03
C PRO A 274 4.36 6.74 0.91
N TYR A 275 3.18 6.20 0.59
CA TYR A 275 2.35 6.65 -0.53
C TYR A 275 2.00 8.14 -0.46
N GLU A 276 1.56 8.63 0.72
CA GLU A 276 1.19 10.04 0.93
C GLU A 276 2.39 10.98 0.80
N ASP A 277 3.52 10.62 1.40
CA ASP A 277 4.74 11.44 1.43
C ASP A 277 5.35 11.58 0.03
N PHE A 278 5.32 10.52 -0.77
CA PHE A 278 5.79 10.53 -2.16
C PHE A 278 4.84 11.24 -3.14
N GLY A 279 3.68 11.77 -2.68
CA GLY A 279 2.79 12.59 -3.50
C GLY A 279 1.67 11.82 -4.19
N LYS A 280 1.36 10.60 -3.73
CA LYS A 280 0.25 9.79 -4.27
C LYS A 280 0.44 9.47 -5.76
N ALA A 281 -0.58 9.72 -6.57
CA ALA A 281 -0.53 9.53 -8.03
C ALA A 281 0.46 10.46 -8.75
N GLU A 282 0.68 11.65 -8.21
CA GLU A 282 1.64 12.63 -8.71
C GLU A 282 2.93 12.54 -7.89
N VAL A 283 3.76 11.55 -8.24
CA VAL A 283 5.00 11.27 -7.50
C VAL A 283 5.93 12.48 -7.53
N LYS A 284 6.34 12.92 -6.35
CA LYS A 284 7.28 14.03 -6.17
C LYS A 284 8.67 13.65 -6.65
N MET A 285 9.16 14.32 -7.69
CA MET A 285 10.47 14.05 -8.30
C MET A 285 11.60 14.16 -7.28
N GLU A 286 11.56 15.13 -6.38
CA GLU A 286 12.53 15.29 -5.28
C GLU A 286 12.67 14.02 -4.41
N LYS A 287 11.54 13.41 -4.04
CA LYS A 287 11.55 12.17 -3.23
C LYS A 287 12.10 10.99 -4.03
N LEU A 288 11.76 10.94 -5.32
CA LEU A 288 12.21 9.91 -6.24
C LEU A 288 13.73 9.98 -6.46
N GLU A 289 14.27 11.18 -6.64
CA GLU A 289 15.71 11.41 -6.76
C GLU A 289 16.47 10.97 -5.49
N LYS A 290 15.93 11.28 -4.31
CA LYS A 290 16.49 10.80 -3.03
C LYS A 290 16.47 9.28 -2.93
N LEU A 291 15.38 8.63 -3.36
CA LEU A 291 15.30 7.17 -3.44
C LEU A 291 16.39 6.60 -4.37
N HIS A 292 16.57 7.19 -5.57
CA HIS A 292 17.61 6.77 -6.50
C HIS A 292 19.02 6.92 -5.90
N GLN A 293 19.30 8.01 -5.18
CA GLN A 293 20.58 8.20 -4.49
C GLN A 293 20.84 7.11 -3.44
N VAL A 294 19.80 6.72 -2.68
CA VAL A 294 19.91 5.62 -1.70
C VAL A 294 20.16 4.28 -2.39
N LEU A 295 19.46 4.00 -3.49
CA LEU A 295 19.64 2.76 -4.26
C LEU A 295 21.04 2.66 -4.87
N GLU A 296 21.56 3.76 -5.45
CA GLU A 296 22.89 3.81 -6.01
C GLU A 296 23.97 3.64 -4.92
N LEU A 297 23.81 4.30 -3.78
CA LEU A 297 24.70 4.13 -2.64
C LEU A 297 24.69 2.68 -2.13
N ALA A 298 23.50 2.05 -2.01
CA ALA A 298 23.39 0.65 -1.63
C ALA A 298 24.09 -0.27 -2.63
N LYS A 299 23.97 0.01 -3.93
CA LYS A 299 24.66 -0.71 -5.00
C LYS A 299 26.18 -0.60 -4.86
N THR A 300 26.69 0.60 -4.64
CA THR A 300 28.13 0.87 -4.41
C THR A 300 28.66 0.10 -3.20
N LYS A 301 27.87 -0.01 -2.13
CA LYS A 301 28.19 -0.77 -0.91
C LYS A 301 27.88 -2.27 -1.04
N LYS A 302 27.44 -2.75 -2.20
CA LYS A 302 27.04 -4.15 -2.48
C LYS A 302 25.88 -4.65 -1.61
N ILE A 303 25.04 -3.76 -1.18
CA ILE A 303 23.83 -4.06 -0.40
C ILE A 303 22.66 -4.25 -1.36
N ALA A 304 21.96 -5.36 -1.22
CA ALA A 304 20.71 -5.62 -1.92
C ALA A 304 19.54 -4.95 -1.20
N VAL A 305 18.46 -4.60 -1.91
CA VAL A 305 17.39 -3.79 -1.38
C VAL A 305 16.03 -4.46 -1.59
N ILE A 306 15.20 -4.48 -0.55
CA ILE A 306 13.75 -4.72 -0.64
C ILE A 306 13.08 -3.35 -0.46
N VAL A 307 12.23 -2.96 -1.40
CA VAL A 307 11.52 -1.67 -1.36
C VAL A 307 10.05 -1.91 -1.07
N THR A 308 9.56 -1.41 0.06
CA THR A 308 8.14 -1.46 0.44
C THR A 308 7.42 -0.24 -0.14
N LEU A 309 6.40 -0.46 -1.01
CA LEU A 309 5.80 0.59 -1.83
C LEU A 309 4.71 1.40 -1.13
N PHE A 310 3.76 0.73 -0.46
CA PHE A 310 2.55 1.36 0.07
C PHE A 310 2.55 1.34 1.60
N ASP A 311 3.67 1.81 2.20
CA ASP A 311 3.70 1.95 3.66
C ASP A 311 2.66 2.97 4.13
N PHE A 312 1.90 2.63 5.18
CA PHE A 312 0.76 3.37 5.75
C PHE A 312 -0.46 3.56 4.84
N TYR A 313 -0.48 3.02 3.63
CA TYR A 313 -1.68 3.06 2.79
C TYR A 313 -2.78 2.13 3.35
N GLY A 314 -4.02 2.58 3.32
CA GLY A 314 -5.16 1.80 3.87
C GLY A 314 -6.48 2.04 3.14
N ASP A 315 -6.48 2.72 1.98
CA ASP A 315 -7.66 2.87 1.14
C ASP A 315 -7.64 1.86 -0.02
N TYR A 316 -8.48 0.86 0.07
CA TYR A 316 -8.60 -0.20 -0.93
C TYR A 316 -9.84 -0.03 -1.82
N SER A 317 -10.49 1.15 -1.76
CA SER A 317 -11.68 1.42 -2.57
C SER A 317 -11.35 1.42 -4.06
N VAL A 318 -12.20 0.77 -4.84
CA VAL A 318 -12.01 0.63 -6.30
C VAL A 318 -11.90 1.99 -7.00
N ALA A 319 -12.56 3.01 -6.48
CA ALA A 319 -12.51 4.37 -7.02
C ALA A 319 -11.10 4.97 -7.05
N ASN A 320 -10.20 4.56 -6.12
CA ASN A 320 -8.85 5.09 -5.98
C ASN A 320 -7.76 4.20 -6.60
N TRP A 321 -8.12 3.10 -7.24
CA TRP A 321 -7.14 2.17 -7.81
C TRP A 321 -6.27 2.80 -8.90
N THR A 322 -6.83 3.71 -9.70
CA THR A 322 -6.04 4.42 -10.72
C THR A 322 -4.92 5.26 -10.12
N LEU A 323 -5.13 5.81 -8.91
CA LEU A 323 -4.12 6.61 -8.21
C LEU A 323 -2.97 5.73 -7.71
N THR A 324 -3.30 4.58 -7.09
CA THR A 324 -2.29 3.63 -6.62
C THR A 324 -1.54 2.96 -7.76
N GLN A 325 -2.21 2.67 -8.87
CA GLN A 325 -1.57 2.18 -10.09
C GLN A 325 -0.56 3.20 -10.64
N ARG A 326 -0.93 4.48 -10.76
CA ARG A 326 -0.04 5.56 -11.21
C ARG A 326 1.19 5.67 -10.33
N HIS A 327 0.98 5.65 -9.00
CA HIS A 327 2.07 5.66 -8.03
C HIS A 327 3.04 4.50 -8.25
N ALA A 328 2.51 3.26 -8.25
CA ALA A 328 3.32 2.07 -8.44
C ALA A 328 4.07 2.09 -9.78
N GLU A 329 3.38 2.38 -10.89
CA GLU A 329 4.02 2.46 -12.22
C GLU A 329 5.14 3.50 -12.25
N THR A 330 4.94 4.69 -11.67
CA THR A 330 5.93 5.76 -11.69
C THR A 330 7.16 5.39 -10.87
N VAL A 331 6.98 4.98 -9.61
CA VAL A 331 8.09 4.63 -8.72
C VAL A 331 8.85 3.41 -9.25
N VAL A 332 8.13 2.34 -9.59
CA VAL A 332 8.75 1.07 -10.00
C VAL A 332 9.46 1.20 -11.36
N SER A 333 8.84 1.86 -12.34
CA SER A 333 9.46 2.05 -13.66
C SER A 333 10.72 2.92 -13.60
N SER A 334 10.75 3.92 -12.70
CA SER A 334 11.94 4.76 -12.52
C SER A 334 13.12 4.00 -11.91
N CYS A 335 12.83 2.91 -11.18
CA CYS A 335 13.83 2.09 -10.49
C CYS A 335 14.09 0.73 -11.17
N LYS A 336 13.48 0.43 -12.32
CA LYS A 336 13.53 -0.90 -12.97
C LYS A 336 14.93 -1.38 -13.36
N ASP A 337 15.88 -0.44 -13.55
CA ASP A 337 17.25 -0.72 -13.99
C ASP A 337 18.23 -0.87 -12.81
N PHE A 338 17.76 -0.74 -11.56
CA PHE A 338 18.58 -0.98 -10.36
C PHE A 338 18.68 -2.48 -10.06
N ASP A 339 19.74 -3.11 -10.50
CA ASP A 339 20.00 -4.55 -10.38
C ASP A 339 20.24 -5.04 -8.94
N ASN A 340 20.38 -4.12 -7.97
CA ASN A 340 20.47 -4.41 -6.55
C ASN A 340 19.11 -4.46 -5.83
N ILE A 341 18.00 -4.16 -6.49
CA ILE A 341 16.67 -4.40 -5.95
C ILE A 341 16.36 -5.90 -6.05
N ILE A 342 16.20 -6.56 -4.89
CA ILE A 342 15.75 -7.97 -4.83
C ILE A 342 14.28 -8.03 -5.20
N ALA A 343 13.47 -7.24 -4.49
CA ALA A 343 12.02 -7.32 -4.59
C ALA A 343 11.35 -5.99 -4.26
N TRP A 344 10.16 -5.85 -4.82
CA TRP A 344 9.15 -4.93 -4.37
C TRP A 344 8.25 -5.63 -3.36
N ASP A 345 8.21 -5.10 -2.16
CA ASP A 345 7.22 -5.47 -1.15
C ASP A 345 6.01 -4.53 -1.32
N ILE A 346 4.89 -5.11 -1.74
CA ILE A 346 3.72 -4.30 -2.14
C ILE A 346 3.24 -3.42 -1.00
N LYS A 347 3.11 -3.97 0.22
CA LYS A 347 2.62 -3.24 1.38
C LYS A 347 3.05 -3.89 2.68
N ASN A 348 3.42 -3.04 3.64
CA ASN A 348 3.69 -3.46 5.01
C ASN A 348 2.38 -3.85 5.73
N GLU A 349 2.31 -5.08 6.25
CA GLU A 349 1.25 -5.62 7.12
C GLU A 349 -0.20 -5.36 6.66
N PRO A 350 -0.56 -5.68 5.40
CA PRO A 350 -1.91 -5.42 4.90
C PRO A 350 -3.00 -6.25 5.61
N ASP A 351 -2.64 -7.36 6.23
CA ASP A 351 -3.56 -8.22 6.98
C ASP A 351 -4.13 -7.54 8.23
N LEU A 352 -3.48 -6.52 8.77
CA LEU A 352 -4.02 -5.69 9.85
C LEU A 352 -5.24 -4.85 9.41
N ASP A 353 -5.41 -4.66 8.11
CA ASP A 353 -6.54 -3.92 7.54
C ASP A 353 -7.75 -4.83 7.20
N PHE A 354 -7.63 -6.16 7.32
CA PHE A 354 -8.68 -7.10 6.88
C PHE A 354 -10.01 -6.93 7.60
N GLU A 355 -9.98 -6.69 8.90
CA GLU A 355 -11.20 -6.49 9.68
C GLU A 355 -11.86 -5.15 9.36
N SER A 356 -11.10 -4.07 9.31
CA SER A 356 -11.60 -2.70 9.13
C SER A 356 -11.98 -2.37 7.70
N ARG A 357 -11.32 -2.99 6.69
CA ARG A 357 -11.48 -2.68 5.26
C ARG A 357 -12.12 -3.80 4.44
N GLY A 358 -12.28 -4.98 5.04
CA GLY A 358 -12.77 -6.18 4.39
C GLY A 358 -11.67 -6.94 3.64
N ILE A 359 -11.45 -8.18 4.06
CA ILE A 359 -10.39 -9.05 3.52
C ILE A 359 -10.40 -9.14 1.99
N GLN A 360 -11.59 -9.20 1.37
CA GLN A 360 -11.69 -9.33 -0.09
C GLN A 360 -11.21 -8.06 -0.81
N ASN A 361 -11.55 -6.87 -0.32
CA ASN A 361 -11.10 -5.61 -0.91
C ASN A 361 -9.58 -5.49 -0.85
N VAL A 362 -8.98 -5.81 0.31
CA VAL A 362 -7.53 -5.77 0.50
C VAL A 362 -6.83 -6.77 -0.42
N LYS A 363 -7.29 -8.02 -0.45
CA LYS A 363 -6.71 -9.08 -1.30
C LYS A 363 -6.76 -8.74 -2.78
N THR A 364 -7.90 -8.24 -3.26
CA THR A 364 -8.07 -7.94 -4.68
C THR A 364 -7.21 -6.75 -5.09
N TRP A 365 -7.08 -5.73 -4.23
CA TRP A 365 -6.17 -4.62 -4.47
C TRP A 365 -4.71 -5.07 -4.49
N LEU A 366 -4.28 -5.92 -3.54
CA LEU A 366 -2.93 -6.49 -3.50
C LEU A 366 -2.61 -7.27 -4.78
N SER A 367 -3.53 -8.12 -5.24
CA SER A 367 -3.40 -8.89 -6.49
C SER A 367 -3.23 -7.97 -7.70
N GLU A 368 -3.98 -6.88 -7.78
CA GLU A 368 -3.82 -5.90 -8.85
C GLU A 368 -2.46 -5.19 -8.78
N MET A 369 -2.04 -4.76 -7.60
CA MET A 369 -0.73 -4.09 -7.44
C MET A 369 0.43 -5.03 -7.75
N ILE A 370 0.36 -6.31 -7.41
CA ILE A 370 1.34 -7.32 -7.85
C ILE A 370 1.44 -7.33 -9.38
N THR A 371 0.30 -7.36 -10.07
CA THR A 371 0.24 -7.37 -11.55
C THR A 371 0.89 -6.12 -12.13
N VAL A 372 0.57 -4.94 -11.59
CA VAL A 372 1.13 -3.64 -12.01
C VAL A 372 2.66 -3.62 -11.82
N VAL A 373 3.14 -4.02 -10.65
CA VAL A 373 4.57 -4.01 -10.32
C VAL A 373 5.35 -5.00 -11.19
N LYS A 374 4.85 -6.22 -11.37
CA LYS A 374 5.48 -7.22 -12.25
C LYS A 374 5.56 -6.75 -13.71
N LYS A 375 4.57 -6.00 -14.17
CA LYS A 375 4.59 -5.39 -15.52
C LYS A 375 5.59 -4.24 -15.62
N ALA A 376 5.68 -3.38 -14.59
CA ALA A 376 6.55 -2.20 -14.59
C ALA A 376 8.04 -2.56 -14.42
N ALA A 377 8.36 -3.59 -13.64
CA ALA A 377 9.74 -4.09 -13.45
C ALA A 377 9.79 -5.63 -13.51
N PRO A 378 9.72 -6.21 -14.71
CA PRO A 378 9.63 -7.67 -14.89
C PRO A 378 10.90 -8.43 -14.43
N ASN A 379 11.99 -7.73 -14.20
CA ASN A 379 13.26 -8.31 -13.74
C ASN A 379 13.39 -8.37 -12.20
N HIS A 380 12.53 -7.68 -11.46
CA HIS A 380 12.53 -7.70 -10.01
C HIS A 380 11.50 -8.70 -9.47
N LEU A 381 11.78 -9.27 -8.31
CA LEU A 381 10.83 -10.12 -7.60
C LEU A 381 9.75 -9.28 -6.89
N VAL A 382 8.65 -9.92 -6.51
CA VAL A 382 7.54 -9.28 -5.79
C VAL A 382 7.16 -10.11 -4.57
N THR A 383 6.91 -9.44 -3.46
CA THR A 383 6.44 -10.05 -2.21
C THR A 383 5.42 -9.15 -1.50
N ILE A 384 4.86 -9.63 -0.38
CA ILE A 384 4.00 -8.88 0.53
C ILE A 384 4.47 -9.17 1.96
N GLY A 385 4.80 -8.14 2.73
CA GLY A 385 5.20 -8.26 4.14
C GLY A 385 4.00 -8.41 5.07
N TYR A 386 3.55 -9.63 5.35
CA TYR A 386 2.43 -9.88 6.25
C TYR A 386 2.84 -9.83 7.72
N SER A 387 1.93 -9.40 8.61
CA SER A 387 2.20 -9.25 10.04
C SER A 387 2.40 -10.57 10.80
N SER A 388 2.07 -11.70 10.18
CA SER A 388 2.16 -13.01 10.82
C SER A 388 2.47 -14.14 9.82
N ILE A 389 3.02 -15.24 10.33
CA ILE A 389 3.27 -16.47 9.55
C ILE A 389 1.98 -16.98 8.88
N LYS A 390 0.86 -16.99 9.61
CA LYS A 390 -0.43 -17.45 9.10
C LYS A 390 -0.91 -16.63 7.91
N ALA A 391 -0.75 -15.31 7.97
CA ALA A 391 -1.16 -14.42 6.88
C ALA A 391 -0.29 -14.62 5.62
N GLY A 392 0.94 -15.11 5.75
CA GLY A 392 1.84 -15.42 4.64
C GLY A 392 1.28 -16.44 3.63
N GLU A 393 0.24 -17.21 3.99
CA GLU A 393 -0.46 -18.10 3.04
C GLU A 393 -1.35 -17.35 2.05
N ILE A 394 -1.66 -16.07 2.32
CA ILE A 394 -2.57 -15.28 1.50
C ILE A 394 -1.83 -14.80 0.26
N LEU A 395 -2.42 -14.99 -0.92
CA LEU A 395 -1.84 -14.66 -2.23
C LEU A 395 -0.44 -15.27 -2.48
N LYS A 396 -0.08 -16.33 -1.77
CA LYS A 396 1.23 -16.98 -1.91
C LYS A 396 1.56 -17.43 -3.34
N GLU A 397 0.55 -17.76 -4.15
CA GLU A 397 0.76 -18.14 -5.54
C GLU A 397 1.09 -16.96 -6.46
N GLU A 398 0.68 -15.75 -6.09
CA GLU A 398 0.86 -14.55 -6.89
C GLU A 398 2.20 -13.84 -6.66
N VAL A 399 2.79 -14.00 -5.47
CA VAL A 399 4.11 -13.45 -5.13
C VAL A 399 5.25 -14.39 -5.56
N ASP A 400 6.47 -13.87 -5.65
CA ASP A 400 7.62 -14.69 -6.04
C ASP A 400 8.22 -15.43 -4.84
N PHE A 401 8.21 -14.83 -3.66
CA PHE A 401 8.54 -15.48 -2.39
C PHE A 401 7.61 -14.98 -1.28
N VAL A 402 7.44 -15.78 -0.25
CA VAL A 402 6.52 -15.46 0.86
C VAL A 402 7.28 -14.74 1.96
N SER A 403 6.78 -13.55 2.33
CA SER A 403 7.31 -12.78 3.46
C SER A 403 6.31 -12.71 4.61
N TYR A 404 6.83 -12.74 5.83
CA TYR A 404 6.06 -12.64 7.05
C TYR A 404 6.87 -11.93 8.14
N HIS A 405 6.17 -11.38 9.14
CA HIS A 405 6.74 -10.84 10.37
C HIS A 405 6.54 -11.81 11.53
N TYR A 406 7.41 -11.72 12.53
CA TYR A 406 7.32 -12.57 13.71
C TYR A 406 7.69 -11.83 14.98
N TYR A 407 6.69 -11.61 15.84
CA TYR A 407 6.84 -10.94 17.14
C TYR A 407 6.27 -11.76 18.30
N GLU A 408 6.05 -13.05 18.06
CA GLU A 408 5.52 -13.98 19.05
C GLU A 408 6.65 -14.70 19.80
N GLU A 409 6.29 -15.62 20.70
CA GLU A 409 7.24 -16.41 21.48
C GLU A 409 8.14 -17.30 20.59
N ILE A 410 9.46 -17.29 20.87
CA ILE A 410 10.43 -18.08 20.07
C ILE A 410 10.09 -19.57 20.09
N SER A 411 9.58 -20.08 21.22
CA SER A 411 9.20 -21.49 21.39
C SER A 411 8.16 -21.98 20.40
N LEU A 412 7.31 -21.08 19.86
CA LEU A 412 6.27 -21.41 18.89
C LEU A 412 6.73 -21.23 17.43
N PHE A 413 7.91 -20.66 17.22
CA PHE A 413 8.36 -20.27 15.89
C PHE A 413 8.52 -21.46 14.96
N GLU A 414 9.22 -22.49 15.40
CA GLU A 414 9.53 -23.66 14.55
C GLU A 414 8.27 -24.43 14.15
N GLU A 415 7.31 -24.60 15.07
CA GLU A 415 6.03 -25.24 14.78
C GLU A 415 5.27 -24.50 13.69
N LYS A 416 5.14 -23.15 13.83
CA LYS A 416 4.45 -22.30 12.86
C LYS A 416 5.17 -22.26 11.51
N LEU A 417 6.51 -22.24 11.54
CA LEU A 417 7.31 -22.26 10.31
C LEU A 417 7.08 -23.55 9.52
N VAL A 418 7.06 -24.71 10.17
CA VAL A 418 6.80 -26.01 9.53
C VAL A 418 5.42 -26.04 8.87
N ILE A 419 4.42 -25.39 9.45
CA ILE A 419 3.09 -25.28 8.82
C ILE A 419 3.18 -24.49 7.52
N LEU A 420 3.87 -23.35 7.53
CA LEU A 420 4.03 -22.51 6.33
C LEU A 420 4.90 -23.22 5.26
N GLU A 421 5.98 -23.91 5.65
CA GLU A 421 6.82 -24.70 4.75
C GLU A 421 6.04 -25.80 4.02
N LYS A 422 5.05 -26.41 4.70
CA LYS A 422 4.15 -27.39 4.06
C LYS A 422 3.12 -26.76 3.13
N ALA A 423 2.78 -25.49 3.38
CA ALA A 423 1.75 -24.77 2.61
C ALA A 423 2.27 -24.21 1.28
N THR A 424 3.59 -24.06 1.09
CA THR A 424 4.18 -23.49 -0.13
C THR A 424 5.56 -24.05 -0.44
N ASN A 425 5.89 -24.11 -1.73
CA ASN A 425 7.24 -24.45 -2.22
C ASN A 425 8.06 -23.20 -2.57
N LYS A 426 7.60 -21.99 -2.20
CA LYS A 426 8.32 -20.76 -2.48
C LYS A 426 9.33 -20.44 -1.37
N PRO A 427 10.39 -19.66 -1.66
CA PRO A 427 11.29 -19.20 -0.63
C PRO A 427 10.52 -18.46 0.47
N LEU A 428 10.94 -18.63 1.72
CA LEU A 428 10.37 -17.95 2.89
C LEU A 428 11.36 -16.92 3.41
N VAL A 429 10.87 -15.70 3.68
CA VAL A 429 11.66 -14.61 4.23
C VAL A 429 10.96 -14.06 5.48
N MET A 430 11.60 -14.17 6.64
CA MET A 430 11.16 -13.42 7.83
C MET A 430 11.55 -11.97 7.65
N GLN A 431 10.62 -11.16 7.15
CA GLN A 431 10.90 -9.80 6.70
C GLN A 431 10.93 -8.78 7.83
N GLU A 432 10.43 -9.17 9.01
CA GLU A 432 10.50 -8.35 10.21
C GLU A 432 10.44 -9.20 11.48
N PHE A 433 11.36 -8.98 12.40
CA PHE A 433 11.36 -9.55 13.76
C PHE A 433 12.24 -8.70 14.67
N GLY A 434 12.01 -8.75 15.97
CA GLY A 434 12.81 -8.03 16.93
C GLY A 434 12.21 -8.06 18.32
N MET A 435 13.01 -7.62 19.30
CA MET A 435 12.58 -7.42 20.68
C MET A 435 12.96 -6.01 21.13
N SER A 436 12.02 -5.31 21.75
CA SER A 436 12.29 -3.99 22.32
C SER A 436 13.00 -4.12 23.68
N SER A 437 14.03 -3.29 23.91
CA SER A 437 14.70 -3.18 25.23
C SER A 437 14.13 -2.01 26.04
N ASN A 438 12.82 -2.03 26.26
CA ASN A 438 12.05 -0.91 26.77
C ASN A 438 11.83 -0.89 28.29
N ARG A 439 12.58 -1.66 29.07
CA ARG A 439 12.51 -1.62 30.54
C ARG A 439 12.85 -0.23 31.07
N GLY A 440 11.96 0.36 31.86
CA GLY A 440 12.12 1.71 32.39
C GLY A 440 10.88 2.20 33.11
N PHE A 441 10.81 3.50 33.40
CA PHE A 441 9.74 4.11 34.17
C PHE A 441 8.32 3.83 33.62
N TRP A 442 8.17 3.89 32.29
CA TRP A 442 6.88 3.66 31.62
C TRP A 442 6.61 2.19 31.30
N SER A 443 7.58 1.29 31.55
CA SER A 443 7.48 -0.13 31.21
C SER A 443 8.41 -0.93 32.14
N TRP A 444 8.12 -0.91 33.45
CA TRP A 444 8.93 -1.58 34.45
C TRP A 444 8.97 -3.11 34.29
N THR A 445 7.95 -3.70 33.64
CA THR A 445 7.90 -5.11 33.23
C THR A 445 8.47 -5.35 31.81
N GLY A 446 9.01 -4.33 31.17
CA GLY A 446 9.61 -4.44 29.84
C GLY A 446 10.92 -5.21 29.83
N ASN A 447 11.45 -5.51 28.64
CA ASN A 447 12.70 -6.24 28.47
C ASN A 447 13.92 -5.32 28.65
N SER A 448 14.99 -5.87 29.19
CA SER A 448 16.31 -5.20 29.28
C SER A 448 17.07 -5.29 27.95
N LYS A 449 18.23 -4.64 27.89
CA LYS A 449 19.16 -4.76 26.74
C LYS A 449 19.75 -6.18 26.66
N GLU A 450 19.92 -6.84 27.80
CA GLU A 450 20.40 -8.23 27.92
C GLU A 450 19.33 -9.22 27.44
N ASP A 451 18.05 -9.01 27.80
CA ASP A 451 16.94 -9.81 27.28
C ASP A 451 16.84 -9.70 25.74
N GLN A 452 17.00 -8.49 25.20
CA GLN A 452 17.07 -8.25 23.76
C GLN A 452 18.25 -9.02 23.12
N ALA A 453 19.42 -9.01 23.76
CA ALA A 453 20.60 -9.71 23.26
C ALA A 453 20.39 -11.23 23.24
N GLU A 454 19.84 -11.80 24.30
CA GLU A 454 19.55 -13.24 24.38
C GLU A 454 18.48 -13.67 23.35
N TYR A 455 17.45 -12.82 23.12
CA TYR A 455 16.46 -13.04 22.07
C TYR A 455 17.13 -13.14 20.69
N HIS A 456 17.93 -12.14 20.30
CA HIS A 456 18.60 -12.13 19.01
C HIS A 456 19.62 -13.28 18.88
N LYS A 457 20.32 -13.64 19.95
CA LYS A 457 21.21 -14.80 19.98
C LYS A 457 20.47 -16.10 19.62
N LYS A 458 19.31 -16.34 20.24
CA LYS A 458 18.48 -17.52 19.96
C LYS A 458 17.96 -17.52 18.51
N MET A 459 17.41 -16.40 18.06
CA MET A 459 16.89 -16.28 16.69
C MET A 459 17.99 -16.49 15.65
N GLN A 460 19.18 -15.90 15.84
CA GLN A 460 20.30 -16.08 14.92
C GLN A 460 20.83 -17.52 14.90
N ALA A 461 20.76 -18.24 16.01
CA ALA A 461 21.08 -19.68 16.05
C ALA A 461 20.15 -20.49 15.15
N ILE A 462 18.82 -20.25 15.26
CA ILE A 462 17.82 -20.90 14.40
C ILE A 462 18.02 -20.54 12.93
N PHE A 463 18.26 -19.26 12.60
CA PHE A 463 18.50 -18.84 11.22
C PHE A 463 19.75 -19.48 10.62
N LYS A 464 20.80 -19.61 11.39
CA LYS A 464 22.04 -20.28 10.96
C LYS A 464 21.81 -21.77 10.72
N GLU A 465 21.15 -22.45 11.63
CA GLU A 465 20.86 -23.89 11.54
C GLU A 465 19.99 -24.18 10.32
N LYS A 466 18.89 -23.45 10.15
CA LYS A 466 17.91 -23.68 9.07
C LYS A 466 18.24 -22.94 7.77
N GLN A 467 19.32 -22.14 7.72
CA GLN A 467 19.67 -21.26 6.58
C GLN A 467 18.50 -20.33 6.16
N LEU A 468 17.79 -19.80 7.13
CA LEU A 468 16.62 -18.93 6.88
C LEU A 468 17.04 -17.52 6.48
N ALA A 469 16.29 -16.96 5.54
CA ALA A 469 16.36 -15.55 5.18
C ALA A 469 15.64 -14.67 6.23
N PHE A 470 16.28 -13.59 6.63
CA PHE A 470 15.74 -12.71 7.67
C PHE A 470 16.06 -11.24 7.42
N VAL A 471 15.21 -10.35 7.97
CA VAL A 471 15.41 -8.89 8.02
C VAL A 471 14.99 -8.41 9.42
N SER A 472 15.93 -7.95 10.24
CA SER A 472 15.66 -7.52 11.62
C SER A 472 14.98 -6.16 11.68
N TRP A 473 14.11 -5.94 12.64
CA TRP A 473 13.63 -4.62 13.04
C TRP A 473 14.38 -4.18 14.29
N THR A 474 15.27 -3.19 14.30
CA THR A 474 15.76 -2.29 13.27
C THR A 474 17.18 -1.83 13.64
N LEU A 475 17.90 -1.05 12.82
CA LEU A 475 19.29 -0.68 13.11
C LEU A 475 19.41 0.22 14.35
N TYR A 476 18.59 1.28 14.44
CA TYR A 476 18.65 2.30 15.47
C TYR A 476 17.44 2.31 16.41
N ASP A 477 17.67 2.68 17.65
CA ASP A 477 16.62 3.26 18.48
C ASP A 477 16.23 4.63 17.94
N PHE A 478 14.96 5.00 18.06
CA PHE A 478 14.43 6.23 17.51
C PHE A 478 14.09 7.25 18.59
N PRO A 479 14.53 8.52 18.48
CA PRO A 479 14.19 9.57 19.43
C PRO A 479 12.68 9.89 19.42
N LYS A 480 12.04 9.77 18.27
CA LYS A 480 10.60 10.02 18.08
C LYS A 480 9.96 8.88 17.31
N VAL A 481 8.68 8.60 17.63
CA VAL A 481 7.82 7.68 16.88
C VAL A 481 6.52 8.42 16.56
N PRO A 482 6.12 8.49 15.28
CA PRO A 482 4.86 9.12 14.88
C PRO A 482 3.64 8.47 15.53
N ASN A 483 2.58 9.23 15.77
CA ASN A 483 1.32 8.70 16.33
C ASN A 483 0.71 7.63 15.43
N GLY A 484 0.82 7.76 14.12
CA GLY A 484 0.34 6.77 13.15
C GLY A 484 1.02 5.41 13.26
N VAL A 485 2.23 5.33 13.85
CA VAL A 485 2.99 4.08 14.03
C VAL A 485 2.65 3.36 15.33
N ALA A 486 2.54 4.11 16.44
CA ALA A 486 2.45 3.53 17.79
C ALA A 486 1.30 4.08 18.63
N GLY A 487 0.37 4.82 18.02
CA GLY A 487 -0.69 5.48 18.76
C GLY A 487 -0.19 6.56 19.72
N LYS A 488 -1.02 6.94 20.69
CA LYS A 488 -0.73 8.04 21.64
C LYS A 488 -0.19 7.55 22.98
N TRP A 489 -0.26 6.24 23.29
CA TRP A 489 0.14 5.68 24.57
C TRP A 489 1.66 5.75 24.80
N PRO A 490 2.13 6.37 25.90
CA PRO A 490 3.57 6.55 26.15
C PRO A 490 4.35 5.23 26.19
N TRP A 491 3.80 4.18 26.79
CA TRP A 491 4.47 2.87 26.89
C TRP A 491 4.55 2.13 25.56
N ILE A 492 3.54 2.25 24.67
CA ILE A 492 3.59 1.69 23.32
C ILE A 492 4.65 2.42 22.50
N LYS A 493 4.67 3.77 22.57
CA LYS A 493 5.73 4.57 21.92
C LYS A 493 7.12 4.22 22.46
N ASN A 494 7.25 4.06 23.79
CA ASN A 494 8.51 3.67 24.41
C ASN A 494 8.98 2.30 23.93
N LYS A 495 8.07 1.34 23.79
CA LYS A 495 8.37 0.03 23.20
C LYS A 495 8.87 0.19 21.77
N GLN A 496 8.15 0.94 20.93
CA GLN A 496 8.50 1.12 19.52
C GLN A 496 9.81 1.89 19.30
N LYS A 497 10.21 2.74 20.23
CA LYS A 497 11.47 3.48 20.17
C LYS A 497 12.73 2.61 20.34
N GLN A 498 12.65 1.46 20.99
CA GLN A 498 13.80 0.77 21.57
C GLN A 498 14.07 -0.62 20.99
N PHE A 499 13.73 -0.83 19.72
CA PHE A 499 14.02 -2.07 19.00
C PHE A 499 15.43 -2.11 18.38
N GLY A 500 16.12 -0.97 18.29
CA GLY A 500 17.40 -0.84 17.61
C GLY A 500 18.51 -1.69 18.25
N PHE A 501 19.50 -2.03 17.44
CA PHE A 501 20.77 -2.59 17.88
C PHE A 501 21.75 -1.51 18.34
N ILE A 502 21.51 -0.26 17.94
CA ILE A 502 22.29 0.92 18.32
C ILE A 502 21.33 1.91 18.99
N ASP A 503 21.71 2.42 20.18
CA ASP A 503 20.88 3.34 20.94
C ASP A 503 20.85 4.77 20.34
N VAL A 504 20.01 5.64 20.91
CA VAL A 504 19.84 7.02 20.41
C VAL A 504 21.13 7.86 20.55
N GLU A 505 22.07 7.48 21.42
CA GLU A 505 23.38 8.12 21.56
C GLU A 505 24.41 7.57 20.54
N GLY A 506 24.06 6.55 19.75
CA GLY A 506 24.95 5.92 18.77
C GLY A 506 25.82 4.80 19.34
N ARG A 507 25.54 4.32 20.56
CA ARG A 507 26.27 3.22 21.20
C ARG A 507 25.65 1.87 20.82
N GLN A 508 26.49 0.91 20.47
CA GLN A 508 26.04 -0.45 20.22
C GLN A 508 25.50 -1.09 21.51
N LYS A 509 24.31 -1.67 21.43
CA LYS A 509 23.73 -2.47 22.53
C LYS A 509 24.33 -3.89 22.54
N PRO A 510 24.25 -4.66 23.65
CA PRO A 510 24.71 -6.05 23.69
C PRO A 510 24.16 -6.92 22.54
N SER A 511 22.92 -6.63 22.09
CA SER A 511 22.27 -7.31 20.96
C SER A 511 23.01 -7.14 19.63
N PHE A 512 23.83 -6.07 19.46
CA PHE A 512 24.57 -5.83 18.21
C PHE A 512 25.53 -6.99 17.89
N SER A 513 26.08 -7.68 18.89
CA SER A 513 26.93 -8.86 18.69
C SER A 513 26.18 -10.05 18.03
N TYR A 514 24.86 -9.98 17.98
CA TYR A 514 23.97 -10.99 17.40
C TYR A 514 23.10 -10.42 16.28
N ILE A 515 23.57 -9.38 15.59
CA ILE A 515 22.82 -8.77 14.48
C ILE A 515 22.82 -9.66 13.22
N SER A 516 23.86 -10.50 13.08
CA SER A 516 23.99 -11.51 12.00
C SER A 516 24.83 -12.70 12.49
N TYR A 517 24.53 -13.90 11.96
CA TYR A 517 25.32 -15.11 12.13
C TYR A 517 26.42 -15.25 11.10
#